data_b162ac29c9acce6dd1608978276a029d
#
_entry.id   b162ac29c9acce6dd1608978276a029d
#
_cell.length_a   1.000
_cell.length_b   1.000
_cell.length_c   1.000
_cell.angle_alpha   90.00
_cell.angle_beta   90.00
_cell.angle_gamma   90.00
#
_symmetry.space_group_name_H-M   'P 1'
#
loop_
_entity.id
_entity.type
_entity.pdbx_description
1 polymer ?
#
loop_
_entity_poly.entity_id
_entity_poly.type
_entity_poly.pdbx_seq_one_letter_code
_entity_poly.pdbx_strand_id
1 'polypeptide(L)'
;MAIDVVALRSRFPSLAHGFAFFDGPGGTQTPAPVAEAIARTMTGPLSNRGTVSVSERNAERTVAEFRAAYADLLGVPASGVVHGRSATQLTYDFSRHLAKTWRAGDEIVLSRLDHDANVRPWIQAAQRAGVAVRWIEIDPATAGLDLDSYERALSPRTRLVAVTAASNVLGSLPPVRLIADRAHEVGALVHVDGVHYAAHRLVDVPALGADLFVCSPYKFLGPHCGVLAGSPDLLGTLAPDKLVPSADTVPERFEFGTLPYEVLAGATAAVDFLAAMDPDGEEGHDGADAAGPAGLRESAGQGVPGVSRRERLRRSLRSLHAHETALRARTEDGLRALGDAVTVHSKAPERTPTLLMTLEGRDAREAQAHLAARGVVAPAGSFYAHEVFAALKLPDPSLRVGLAPYNDAEDVDRLLDGLSSFLRTAV
;
A
#
# COMPACT_ATOMS: atom_id res chain seq x y z
N MET A 1 7.92 13.13 -18.55
CA MET A 1 9.04 12.32 -19.07
C MET A 1 8.97 10.92 -18.47
N ALA A 2 9.73 9.95 -18.99
CA ALA A 2 9.67 8.58 -18.49
C ALA A 2 10.71 8.40 -17.36
N ILE A 3 10.42 7.54 -16.37
CA ILE A 3 11.38 7.12 -15.34
C ILE A 3 12.60 6.50 -16.03
N ASP A 4 13.82 6.88 -15.62
CA ASP A 4 15.03 6.13 -15.98
C ASP A 4 15.07 4.83 -15.15
N VAL A 5 14.53 3.78 -15.76
CA VAL A 5 14.41 2.46 -15.11
C VAL A 5 15.78 1.83 -14.86
N VAL A 6 16.78 2.08 -15.73
CA VAL A 6 18.14 1.54 -15.55
C VAL A 6 18.80 2.14 -14.33
N ALA A 7 18.77 3.47 -14.19
CA ALA A 7 19.27 4.15 -13.01
C ALA A 7 18.50 3.77 -11.75
N LEU A 8 17.16 3.64 -11.85
CA LEU A 8 16.32 3.22 -10.72
C LEU A 8 16.70 1.81 -10.25
N ARG A 9 16.79 0.84 -11.16
CA ARG A 9 17.13 -0.57 -10.86
C ARG A 9 18.47 -0.71 -10.13
N SER A 10 19.47 0.11 -10.46
CA SER A 10 20.79 0.10 -9.81
C SER A 10 20.74 0.40 -8.31
N ARG A 11 19.65 1.01 -7.83
CA ARG A 11 19.45 1.33 -6.41
C ARG A 11 18.93 0.15 -5.58
N PHE A 12 18.59 -0.99 -6.21
CA PHE A 12 18.03 -2.17 -5.56
C PHE A 12 19.04 -3.34 -5.58
N PRO A 13 19.75 -3.60 -4.48
CA PRO A 13 20.75 -4.67 -4.44
C PRO A 13 20.20 -6.06 -4.76
N SER A 14 18.93 -6.32 -4.42
CA SER A 14 18.26 -7.60 -4.70
C SER A 14 18.14 -7.92 -6.19
N LEU A 15 18.07 -6.90 -7.06
CA LEU A 15 17.95 -7.09 -8.50
C LEU A 15 19.26 -7.60 -9.12
N ALA A 16 20.40 -7.38 -8.47
CA ALA A 16 21.70 -7.89 -8.94
C ALA A 16 21.78 -9.44 -8.93
N HIS A 17 20.84 -10.12 -8.25
CA HIS A 17 20.74 -11.58 -8.29
C HIS A 17 20.08 -12.13 -9.58
N GLY A 18 19.65 -11.27 -10.50
CA GLY A 18 19.14 -11.65 -11.80
C GLY A 18 17.71 -12.21 -11.81
N PHE A 19 16.92 -11.97 -10.76
CA PHE A 19 15.51 -12.34 -10.70
C PHE A 19 14.61 -11.23 -11.27
N ALA A 20 13.51 -11.65 -11.92
CA ALA A 20 12.38 -10.79 -12.29
C ALA A 20 11.27 -10.95 -11.25
N PHE A 21 10.97 -9.89 -10.50
CA PHE A 21 10.02 -9.91 -9.38
C PHE A 21 8.66 -9.37 -9.83
N PHE A 22 7.63 -10.21 -9.79
CA PHE A 22 6.22 -9.86 -10.06
C PHE A 22 5.35 -10.04 -8.82
N ASP A 23 5.95 -10.10 -7.66
CA ASP A 23 5.30 -10.26 -6.36
C ASP A 23 5.08 -8.93 -5.61
N GLY A 24 5.26 -7.79 -6.28
CA GLY A 24 5.09 -6.43 -5.74
C GLY A 24 3.81 -6.24 -4.89
N PRO A 25 2.63 -6.75 -5.30
CA PRO A 25 1.42 -6.69 -4.45
C PRO A 25 1.54 -7.48 -3.14
N GLY A 26 2.50 -8.39 -3.02
CA GLY A 26 2.87 -9.09 -1.79
C GLY A 26 3.85 -8.30 -0.92
N GLY A 27 4.75 -7.56 -1.55
CA GLY A 27 5.80 -6.72 -0.95
C GLY A 27 6.87 -6.42 -2.00
N THR A 28 7.37 -5.19 -2.02
CA THR A 28 8.38 -4.76 -2.98
C THR A 28 9.79 -5.06 -2.49
N GLN A 29 10.77 -5.05 -3.39
CA GLN A 29 12.18 -5.01 -3.05
C GLN A 29 12.50 -3.65 -2.41
N THR A 30 13.52 -3.63 -1.55
CA THR A 30 13.91 -2.44 -0.78
C THR A 30 15.15 -1.80 -1.41
N PRO A 31 15.13 -0.49 -1.72
CA PRO A 31 16.31 0.20 -2.23
C PRO A 31 17.35 0.44 -1.13
N ALA A 32 18.62 0.49 -1.50
CA ALA A 32 19.74 0.65 -0.57
C ALA A 32 19.58 1.83 0.42
N PRO A 33 19.14 3.04 0.02
CA PRO A 33 18.99 4.17 0.95
C PRO A 33 18.03 3.90 2.12
N VAL A 34 17.01 3.05 1.92
CA VAL A 34 16.07 2.67 2.99
C VAL A 34 16.77 1.79 4.03
N ALA A 35 17.49 0.76 3.58
CA ALA A 35 18.24 -0.10 4.47
C ALA A 35 19.33 0.66 5.22
N GLU A 36 20.01 1.58 4.53
CA GLU A 36 21.04 2.45 5.14
C GLU A 36 20.45 3.39 6.20
N ALA A 37 19.26 3.96 5.99
CA ALA A 37 18.59 4.80 6.98
C ALA A 37 18.27 4.01 8.26
N ILE A 38 17.79 2.77 8.12
CA ILE A 38 17.56 1.85 9.24
C ILE A 38 18.87 1.61 10.00
N ALA A 39 19.94 1.19 9.30
CA ALA A 39 21.22 0.86 9.90
C ALA A 39 21.85 2.08 10.63
N ARG A 40 21.83 3.26 10.00
CA ARG A 40 22.34 4.51 10.60
C ARG A 40 21.60 4.88 11.88
N THR A 41 20.28 4.71 11.90
CA THR A 41 19.47 5.02 13.08
C THR A 41 19.76 4.05 14.21
N MET A 42 19.87 2.75 13.94
CA MET A 42 20.18 1.72 14.95
C MET A 42 21.59 1.88 15.55
N THR A 43 22.56 2.34 14.77
CA THR A 43 23.95 2.48 15.20
C THR A 43 24.29 3.86 15.74
N GLY A 44 23.38 4.84 15.60
CA GLY A 44 23.53 6.18 16.14
C GLY A 44 23.11 6.30 17.62
N PRO A 45 23.39 7.46 18.28
CA PRO A 45 22.90 7.73 19.63
C PRO A 45 21.36 7.77 19.63
N LEU A 46 20.72 6.77 20.25
CA LEU A 46 19.27 6.62 20.27
C LEU A 46 18.79 6.15 21.65
N SER A 47 17.62 6.66 22.08
CA SER A 47 16.96 6.31 23.33
C SER A 47 15.45 6.62 23.19
N ASN A 48 14.77 6.89 24.31
CA ASN A 48 13.38 7.35 24.28
C ASN A 48 13.29 8.81 23.80
N ARG A 49 12.09 9.23 23.39
CA ARG A 49 11.80 10.61 22.99
C ARG A 49 12.03 11.59 24.13
N GLY A 50 12.46 12.78 23.78
CA GLY A 50 12.68 13.89 24.71
C GLY A 50 13.53 14.99 24.08
N THR A 51 13.94 15.97 24.89
CA THR A 51 14.62 17.19 24.41
C THR A 51 15.96 17.47 25.07
N VAL A 52 16.34 16.69 26.08
CA VAL A 52 17.50 17.01 26.94
C VAL A 52 18.79 16.40 26.38
N SER A 53 18.83 15.10 26.16
CA SER A 53 20.02 14.42 25.65
C SER A 53 20.07 14.35 24.13
N VAL A 54 21.23 14.06 23.56
CA VAL A 54 21.38 13.86 22.11
C VAL A 54 20.52 12.68 21.62
N SER A 55 20.47 11.62 22.40
CA SER A 55 19.70 10.40 22.07
C SER A 55 18.19 10.70 22.05
N GLU A 56 17.70 11.47 23.02
CA GLU A 56 16.30 11.89 23.06
C GLU A 56 15.91 12.76 21.85
N ARG A 57 16.76 13.76 21.56
CA ARG A 57 16.52 14.64 20.40
C ARG A 57 16.56 13.89 19.06
N ASN A 58 17.41 12.89 18.95
CA ASN A 58 17.46 12.04 17.74
C ASN A 58 16.16 11.23 17.57
N ALA A 59 15.67 10.62 18.66
CA ALA A 59 14.40 9.90 18.66
C ALA A 59 13.23 10.83 18.30
N GLU A 60 13.17 12.01 18.91
CA GLU A 60 12.11 13.01 18.64
C GLU A 60 12.13 13.47 17.18
N ARG A 61 13.32 13.79 16.66
CA ARG A 61 13.48 14.19 15.25
C ARG A 61 13.02 13.08 14.29
N THR A 62 13.40 11.84 14.55
CA THR A 62 12.98 10.69 13.69
C THR A 62 11.45 10.56 13.63
N VAL A 63 10.77 10.73 14.75
CA VAL A 63 9.30 10.70 14.79
C VAL A 63 8.70 11.87 14.02
N ALA A 64 9.24 13.08 14.21
CA ALA A 64 8.76 14.26 13.50
C ALA A 64 8.96 14.16 11.99
N GLU A 65 10.13 13.69 11.53
CA GLU A 65 10.44 13.46 10.12
C GLU A 65 9.52 12.42 9.49
N PHE A 66 9.25 11.31 10.19
CA PHE A 66 8.31 10.29 9.75
C PHE A 66 6.90 10.87 9.55
N ARG A 67 6.38 11.59 10.54
CA ARG A 67 5.05 12.20 10.43
C ARG A 67 4.98 13.23 9.30
N ALA A 68 6.01 14.05 9.13
CA ALA A 68 6.09 15.00 8.03
C ALA A 68 6.14 14.30 6.66
N ALA A 69 6.89 13.21 6.53
CA ALA A 69 6.98 12.45 5.29
C ALA A 69 5.64 11.83 4.90
N TYR A 70 4.95 11.21 5.85
CA TYR A 70 3.64 10.62 5.60
C TYR A 70 2.52 11.65 5.47
N ALA A 71 2.62 12.80 6.11
CA ALA A 71 1.75 13.94 5.85
C ALA A 71 1.85 14.38 4.37
N ASP A 72 3.07 14.49 3.85
CA ASP A 72 3.32 14.81 2.44
C ASP A 72 2.83 13.71 1.50
N LEU A 73 3.04 12.42 1.82
CA LEU A 73 2.61 11.30 0.99
C LEU A 73 1.08 11.20 0.92
N LEU A 74 0.39 11.39 2.05
CA LEU A 74 -1.03 11.12 2.20
C LEU A 74 -1.92 12.37 2.04
N GLY A 75 -1.33 13.57 2.05
CA GLY A 75 -2.07 14.83 1.93
C GLY A 75 -2.83 15.19 3.20
N VAL A 76 -2.29 14.86 4.38
CA VAL A 76 -2.92 15.10 5.69
C VAL A 76 -1.99 15.91 6.61
N PRO A 77 -2.50 16.51 7.70
CA PRO A 77 -1.64 17.08 8.74
C PRO A 77 -0.76 16.01 9.42
N ALA A 78 0.47 16.36 9.81
CA ALA A 78 1.38 15.45 10.50
C ALA A 78 0.79 14.89 11.81
N SER A 79 -0.03 15.64 12.51
CA SER A 79 -0.78 15.22 13.69
C SER A 79 -1.89 14.19 13.39
N GLY A 80 -2.24 13.98 12.13
CA GLY A 80 -3.17 12.94 11.69
C GLY A 80 -2.50 11.61 11.31
N VAL A 81 -1.17 11.50 11.44
CA VAL A 81 -0.40 10.31 11.05
C VAL A 81 -0.12 9.43 12.26
N VAL A 82 -0.65 8.22 12.26
CA VAL A 82 -0.49 7.21 13.32
C VAL A 82 0.38 6.07 12.81
N HIS A 83 1.44 5.70 13.56
CA HIS A 83 2.25 4.52 13.30
C HIS A 83 1.62 3.27 13.94
N GLY A 84 1.77 2.12 13.27
CA GLY A 84 1.43 0.81 13.81
C GLY A 84 2.35 -0.28 13.26
N ARG A 85 2.31 -1.46 13.88
CA ARG A 85 3.14 -2.61 13.45
C ARG A 85 2.78 -3.11 12.05
N SER A 86 1.53 -2.96 11.64
CA SER A 86 1.02 -3.31 10.31
C SER A 86 -0.33 -2.64 10.06
N ALA A 87 -0.73 -2.51 8.79
CA ALA A 87 -2.08 -2.07 8.44
C ALA A 87 -3.16 -2.96 9.07
N THR A 88 -2.97 -4.27 9.05
CA THR A 88 -3.89 -5.25 9.67
C THR A 88 -4.09 -4.98 11.16
N GLN A 89 -3.00 -4.74 11.91
CA GLN A 89 -3.12 -4.41 13.34
C GLN A 89 -3.86 -3.10 13.54
N LEU A 90 -3.50 -2.04 12.80
CA LEU A 90 -4.19 -0.75 12.88
C LEU A 90 -5.69 -0.89 12.61
N THR A 91 -6.08 -1.66 11.58
CA THR A 91 -7.49 -1.91 11.29
C THR A 91 -8.18 -2.64 12.45
N TYR A 92 -7.52 -3.64 13.08
CA TYR A 92 -8.03 -4.28 14.29
C TYR A 92 -8.19 -3.32 15.46
N ASP A 93 -7.22 -2.46 15.70
CA ASP A 93 -7.26 -1.51 16.81
C ASP A 93 -8.37 -0.47 16.57
N PHE A 94 -8.41 0.12 15.39
CA PHE A 94 -9.44 1.11 15.06
C PHE A 94 -10.86 0.51 14.97
N SER A 95 -11.00 -0.74 14.56
CA SER A 95 -12.29 -1.42 14.61
C SER A 95 -12.83 -1.53 16.06
N ARG A 96 -11.96 -1.79 17.04
CA ARG A 96 -12.33 -1.82 18.46
C ARG A 96 -12.66 -0.42 18.98
N HIS A 97 -11.90 0.60 18.57
CA HIS A 97 -12.14 1.97 19.02
C HIS A 97 -13.49 2.50 18.51
N LEU A 98 -13.78 2.32 17.22
CA LEU A 98 -15.04 2.73 16.61
C LEU A 98 -16.24 1.97 17.17
N ALA A 99 -16.09 0.66 17.37
CA ALA A 99 -17.17 -0.19 17.87
C ALA A 99 -17.63 0.17 19.29
N LYS A 100 -16.85 0.92 20.08
CA LYS A 100 -17.27 1.43 21.40
C LYS A 100 -18.50 2.33 21.33
N THR A 101 -18.74 2.95 20.17
CA THR A 101 -19.89 3.87 19.96
C THR A 101 -21.09 3.17 19.30
N TRP A 102 -20.92 1.95 18.79
CA TRP A 102 -21.96 1.20 18.08
C TRP A 102 -23.00 0.60 19.02
N ARG A 103 -24.19 0.40 18.51
CA ARG A 103 -25.34 -0.15 19.26
C ARG A 103 -26.03 -1.26 18.48
N ALA A 104 -26.71 -2.15 19.16
CA ALA A 104 -27.55 -3.14 18.51
C ALA A 104 -28.58 -2.47 17.58
N GLY A 105 -28.66 -2.96 16.35
CA GLY A 105 -29.49 -2.38 15.29
C GLY A 105 -28.75 -1.40 14.36
N ASP A 106 -27.53 -0.96 14.70
CA ASP A 106 -26.67 -0.27 13.74
C ASP A 106 -26.17 -1.25 12.66
N GLU A 107 -25.64 -0.70 11.58
CA GLU A 107 -25.13 -1.45 10.42
C GLU A 107 -23.75 -0.96 10.03
N ILE A 108 -22.95 -1.84 9.47
CA ILE A 108 -21.71 -1.49 8.75
C ILE A 108 -21.76 -2.07 7.35
N VAL A 109 -21.11 -1.37 6.41
CA VAL A 109 -21.02 -1.79 5.01
C VAL A 109 -19.57 -2.16 4.69
N LEU A 110 -19.37 -3.36 4.17
CA LEU A 110 -18.06 -3.90 3.76
C LEU A 110 -18.09 -4.26 2.28
N SER A 111 -16.95 -4.25 1.63
CA SER A 111 -16.85 -4.63 0.23
C SER A 111 -16.29 -6.05 0.06
N ARG A 112 -16.81 -6.80 -0.92
CA ARG A 112 -16.24 -8.10 -1.29
C ARG A 112 -14.95 -7.99 -2.11
N LEU A 113 -14.58 -6.79 -2.54
CA LEU A 113 -13.34 -6.53 -3.29
C LEU A 113 -12.10 -6.45 -2.41
N ASP A 114 -12.31 -6.43 -1.09
CA ASP A 114 -11.29 -6.14 -0.09
C ASP A 114 -10.38 -7.33 0.25
N HIS A 115 -9.15 -7.00 0.64
CA HIS A 115 -8.28 -7.89 1.40
C HIS A 115 -8.89 -8.18 2.78
N ASP A 116 -8.75 -9.41 3.29
CA ASP A 116 -9.38 -9.84 4.55
C ASP A 116 -8.98 -8.98 5.77
N ALA A 117 -7.85 -8.29 5.71
CA ALA A 117 -7.44 -7.32 6.73
C ALA A 117 -8.39 -6.12 6.86
N ASN A 118 -9.14 -5.79 5.80
CA ASN A 118 -10.19 -4.76 5.83
C ASN A 118 -11.61 -5.33 5.88
N VAL A 119 -11.74 -6.60 6.17
CA VAL A 119 -13.04 -7.31 6.31
C VAL A 119 -13.18 -7.89 7.69
N ARG A 120 -12.29 -8.80 8.06
CA ARG A 120 -12.41 -9.62 9.26
C ARG A 120 -12.39 -8.85 10.57
N PRO A 121 -11.56 -7.81 10.74
CA PRO A 121 -11.60 -6.98 11.95
C PRO A 121 -12.97 -6.33 12.18
N TRP A 122 -13.59 -5.83 11.10
CA TRP A 122 -14.89 -5.17 11.13
C TRP A 122 -16.02 -6.14 11.45
N ILE A 123 -16.04 -7.34 10.84
CA ILE A 123 -17.01 -8.38 11.14
C ILE A 123 -16.94 -8.76 12.62
N GLN A 124 -15.74 -8.98 13.15
CA GLN A 124 -15.57 -9.37 14.56
C GLN A 124 -15.98 -8.25 15.52
N ALA A 125 -15.71 -6.99 15.18
CA ALA A 125 -16.16 -5.84 15.97
C ALA A 125 -17.70 -5.72 15.94
N ALA A 126 -18.31 -5.85 14.76
CA ALA A 126 -19.75 -5.82 14.57
C ALA A 126 -20.47 -6.92 15.34
N GLN A 127 -19.95 -8.15 15.28
CA GLN A 127 -20.51 -9.29 16.05
C GLN A 127 -20.53 -9.02 17.55
N ARG A 128 -19.45 -8.45 18.11
CA ARG A 128 -19.39 -8.11 19.54
C ARG A 128 -20.35 -7.01 19.93
N ALA A 129 -20.63 -6.07 19.04
CA ALA A 129 -21.54 -4.94 19.28
C ALA A 129 -23.00 -5.23 18.89
N GLY A 130 -23.31 -6.40 18.33
CA GLY A 130 -24.65 -6.73 17.82
C GLY A 130 -25.06 -5.92 16.59
N VAL A 131 -24.09 -5.53 15.76
CA VAL A 131 -24.24 -4.71 14.56
C VAL A 131 -24.32 -5.60 13.33
N ALA A 132 -25.21 -5.27 12.38
CA ALA A 132 -25.38 -6.03 11.16
C ALA A 132 -24.32 -5.64 10.11
N VAL A 133 -23.84 -6.64 9.36
CA VAL A 133 -22.94 -6.42 8.22
C VAL A 133 -23.73 -6.44 6.91
N ARG A 134 -23.56 -5.42 6.10
CA ARG A 134 -24.07 -5.31 4.72
C ARG A 134 -22.90 -5.38 3.75
N TRP A 135 -23.16 -5.79 2.51
CA TRP A 135 -22.11 -6.02 1.53
C TRP A 135 -22.29 -5.19 0.27
N ILE A 136 -21.18 -4.68 -0.22
CA ILE A 136 -21.04 -4.20 -1.60
C ILE A 136 -20.55 -5.39 -2.42
N GLU A 137 -21.33 -5.81 -3.39
CA GLU A 137 -21.02 -6.95 -4.25
C GLU A 137 -20.00 -6.56 -5.36
N ILE A 138 -19.41 -7.57 -5.99
CA ILE A 138 -18.54 -7.39 -7.15
C ILE A 138 -19.40 -7.60 -8.41
N ASP A 139 -19.28 -6.71 -9.39
CA ASP A 139 -19.79 -6.93 -10.73
C ASP A 139 -18.85 -7.91 -11.47
N PRO A 140 -19.31 -9.14 -11.80
CA PRO A 140 -18.46 -10.14 -12.46
C PRO A 140 -18.03 -9.76 -13.88
N ALA A 141 -18.76 -8.85 -14.53
CA ALA A 141 -18.46 -8.42 -15.89
C ALA A 141 -17.24 -7.49 -15.92
N THR A 142 -17.15 -6.58 -14.96
CA THR A 142 -16.10 -5.56 -14.88
C THR A 142 -15.02 -5.90 -13.85
N ALA A 143 -15.28 -6.84 -12.94
CA ALA A 143 -14.46 -7.10 -11.76
C ALA A 143 -14.26 -5.83 -10.88
N GLY A 144 -15.21 -4.92 -10.94
CA GLY A 144 -15.35 -3.72 -10.09
C GLY A 144 -16.43 -3.91 -9.04
N LEU A 145 -16.74 -2.86 -8.27
CA LEU A 145 -17.87 -2.88 -7.32
C LEU A 145 -19.20 -2.64 -8.03
N ASP A 146 -20.23 -3.40 -7.65
CA ASP A 146 -21.62 -3.14 -8.01
C ASP A 146 -22.15 -1.98 -7.15
N LEU A 147 -22.21 -0.79 -7.74
CA LEU A 147 -22.66 0.42 -7.04
C LEU A 147 -24.16 0.38 -6.72
N ASP A 148 -24.97 -0.36 -7.47
CA ASP A 148 -26.38 -0.55 -7.12
C ASP A 148 -26.52 -1.39 -5.84
N SER A 149 -25.65 -2.37 -5.65
CA SER A 149 -25.59 -3.13 -4.39
C SER A 149 -25.15 -2.24 -3.22
N TYR A 150 -24.25 -1.29 -3.47
CA TYR A 150 -23.85 -0.31 -2.47
C TYR A 150 -25.01 0.57 -2.01
N GLU A 151 -25.77 1.14 -2.96
CA GLU A 151 -26.94 1.97 -2.63
C GLU A 151 -27.98 1.19 -1.81
N ARG A 152 -28.20 -0.10 -2.12
CA ARG A 152 -29.09 -0.97 -1.34
C ARG A 152 -28.55 -1.32 0.05
N ALA A 153 -27.24 -1.27 0.23
CA ALA A 153 -26.59 -1.59 1.51
C ALA A 153 -26.60 -0.42 2.50
N LEU A 154 -26.72 0.82 2.00
CA LEU A 154 -26.74 2.02 2.83
C LEU A 154 -28.08 2.24 3.53
N SER A 155 -28.03 2.73 4.76
CA SER A 155 -29.22 3.16 5.52
C SER A 155 -28.85 4.23 6.55
N PRO A 156 -29.80 4.94 7.15
CA PRO A 156 -29.53 5.86 8.27
C PRO A 156 -28.92 5.18 9.53
N ARG A 157 -28.91 3.86 9.57
CA ARG A 157 -28.26 3.07 10.64
C ARG A 157 -26.81 2.72 10.32
N THR A 158 -26.34 3.00 9.12
CA THR A 158 -24.93 2.74 8.73
C THR A 158 -24.00 3.63 9.54
N ARG A 159 -23.00 3.03 10.20
CA ARG A 159 -21.99 3.72 11.02
C ARG A 159 -20.61 3.75 10.38
N LEU A 160 -20.34 2.78 9.52
CA LEU A 160 -19.07 2.64 8.84
C LEU A 160 -19.26 2.04 7.46
N VAL A 161 -18.52 2.56 6.49
CA VAL A 161 -18.25 1.92 5.22
C VAL A 161 -16.76 1.62 5.16
N ALA A 162 -16.37 0.35 4.99
CA ALA A 162 -14.98 -0.04 4.79
C ALA A 162 -14.78 -0.57 3.37
N VAL A 163 -13.84 0.04 2.63
CA VAL A 163 -13.60 -0.25 1.22
C VAL A 163 -12.13 -0.12 0.87
N THR A 164 -11.62 -0.99 -0.01
CA THR A 164 -10.27 -0.82 -0.58
C THR A 164 -10.22 0.29 -1.62
N ALA A 165 -9.11 1.01 -1.69
CA ALA A 165 -8.86 1.95 -2.80
C ALA A 165 -8.32 1.25 -4.06
N ALA A 166 -7.77 0.03 -3.89
CA ALA A 166 -7.31 -0.82 -5.00
C ALA A 166 -7.30 -2.29 -4.59
N SER A 167 -7.91 -3.16 -5.39
CA SER A 167 -7.86 -4.60 -5.13
C SER A 167 -6.44 -5.15 -5.26
N ASN A 168 -5.98 -5.84 -4.23
CA ASN A 168 -4.64 -6.46 -4.19
C ASN A 168 -4.50 -7.68 -5.12
N VAL A 169 -5.57 -8.15 -5.71
CA VAL A 169 -5.57 -9.30 -6.62
C VAL A 169 -6.04 -8.95 -8.04
N LEU A 170 -7.08 -8.12 -8.17
CA LEU A 170 -7.64 -7.74 -9.48
C LEU A 170 -7.08 -6.41 -9.99
N GLY A 171 -6.48 -5.61 -9.11
CA GLY A 171 -6.01 -4.27 -9.42
C GLY A 171 -7.13 -3.22 -9.56
N SER A 172 -8.40 -3.62 -9.57
CA SER A 172 -9.55 -2.73 -9.75
C SER A 172 -9.52 -1.55 -8.79
N LEU A 173 -9.82 -0.35 -9.29
CA LEU A 173 -9.88 0.90 -8.54
C LEU A 173 -11.35 1.30 -8.32
N PRO A 174 -11.92 1.11 -7.13
CA PRO A 174 -13.26 1.58 -6.81
C PRO A 174 -13.35 3.11 -6.84
N PRO A 175 -14.54 3.69 -7.12
CA PRO A 175 -14.77 5.14 -7.05
C PRO A 175 -14.92 5.59 -5.59
N VAL A 176 -13.80 5.57 -4.83
CA VAL A 176 -13.79 5.81 -3.38
C VAL A 176 -14.45 7.12 -3.00
N ARG A 177 -14.21 8.21 -3.77
CA ARG A 177 -14.83 9.51 -3.49
C ARG A 177 -16.36 9.46 -3.54
N LEU A 178 -16.93 8.85 -4.58
CA LEU A 178 -18.37 8.67 -4.69
C LEU A 178 -18.93 7.84 -3.53
N ILE A 179 -18.23 6.74 -3.16
CA ILE A 179 -18.61 5.90 -2.04
C ILE A 179 -18.60 6.70 -0.73
N ALA A 180 -17.57 7.53 -0.54
CA ALA A 180 -17.45 8.37 0.66
C ALA A 180 -18.55 9.42 0.74
N ASP A 181 -18.85 10.12 -0.35
CA ASP A 181 -19.90 11.13 -0.38
C ASP A 181 -21.26 10.53 0.03
N ARG A 182 -21.60 9.35 -0.53
CA ARG A 182 -22.86 8.65 -0.19
C ARG A 182 -22.87 8.14 1.25
N ALA A 183 -21.75 7.65 1.77
CA ALA A 183 -21.63 7.26 3.18
C ALA A 183 -21.86 8.44 4.13
N HIS A 184 -21.26 9.58 3.83
CA HIS A 184 -21.41 10.80 4.63
C HIS A 184 -22.85 11.37 4.60
N GLU A 185 -23.59 11.21 3.52
CA GLU A 185 -25.01 11.61 3.44
C GLU A 185 -25.87 10.90 4.50
N VAL A 186 -25.50 9.69 4.91
CA VAL A 186 -26.19 8.94 5.96
C VAL A 186 -25.49 9.03 7.33
N GLY A 187 -24.41 9.82 7.44
CA GLY A 187 -23.65 10.04 8.67
C GLY A 187 -22.67 8.89 9.02
N ALA A 188 -22.34 8.03 8.06
CA ALA A 188 -21.37 6.95 8.25
C ALA A 188 -19.94 7.43 8.03
N LEU A 189 -18.98 6.92 8.83
CA LEU A 189 -17.55 7.10 8.58
C LEU A 189 -17.06 6.17 7.46
N VAL A 190 -15.97 6.58 6.79
CA VAL A 190 -15.35 5.81 5.70
C VAL A 190 -13.92 5.42 6.08
N HIS A 191 -13.66 4.10 6.18
CA HIS A 191 -12.33 3.53 6.33
C HIS A 191 -11.85 2.99 4.98
N VAL A 192 -10.72 3.50 4.51
CA VAL A 192 -10.15 3.12 3.21
C VAL A 192 -8.88 2.31 3.40
N ASP A 193 -8.87 1.08 2.88
CA ASP A 193 -7.63 0.31 2.72
C ASP A 193 -6.89 0.78 1.47
N GLY A 194 -5.85 1.59 1.68
CA GLY A 194 -4.97 2.09 0.64
C GLY A 194 -3.66 1.32 0.50
N VAL A 195 -3.53 0.15 1.14
CA VAL A 195 -2.28 -0.63 1.18
C VAL A 195 -1.74 -0.92 -0.21
N HIS A 196 -2.59 -1.34 -1.14
CA HIS A 196 -2.19 -1.57 -2.52
C HIS A 196 -2.20 -0.29 -3.37
N TYR A 197 -3.12 0.63 -3.11
CA TYR A 197 -3.27 1.88 -3.83
C TYR A 197 -2.05 2.79 -3.72
N ALA A 198 -1.49 2.95 -2.50
CA ALA A 198 -0.39 3.86 -2.22
C ALA A 198 0.93 3.49 -2.95
N ALA A 199 1.06 2.24 -3.42
CA ALA A 199 2.20 1.81 -4.22
C ALA A 199 2.19 2.36 -5.66
N HIS A 200 1.01 2.73 -6.18
CA HIS A 200 0.79 2.99 -7.61
C HIS A 200 0.19 4.37 -7.92
N ARG A 201 -0.35 5.05 -6.91
CA ARG A 201 -1.07 6.31 -7.07
C ARG A 201 -0.69 7.32 -6.00
N LEU A 202 -0.69 8.59 -6.37
CA LEU A 202 -0.61 9.67 -5.39
C LEU A 202 -1.84 9.60 -4.48
N VAL A 203 -1.60 9.46 -3.19
CA VAL A 203 -2.66 9.49 -2.20
C VAL A 203 -3.01 10.94 -1.85
N ASP A 204 -4.30 11.23 -1.79
CA ASP A 204 -4.84 12.46 -1.24
C ASP A 204 -6.07 12.08 -0.42
N VAL A 205 -5.86 11.86 0.87
CA VAL A 205 -6.90 11.34 1.78
C VAL A 205 -8.13 12.23 1.81
N PRO A 206 -8.00 13.58 1.91
CA PRO A 206 -9.14 14.48 1.81
C PRO A 206 -9.87 14.40 0.47
N ALA A 207 -9.14 14.32 -0.64
CA ALA A 207 -9.76 14.22 -1.97
C ALA A 207 -10.49 12.89 -2.17
N LEU A 208 -10.04 11.81 -1.55
CA LEU A 208 -10.74 10.52 -1.52
C LEU A 208 -11.99 10.55 -0.63
N GLY A 209 -12.12 11.53 0.26
CA GLY A 209 -13.20 11.59 1.24
C GLY A 209 -13.07 10.56 2.36
N ALA A 210 -11.89 9.98 2.56
CA ALA A 210 -11.67 8.99 3.60
C ALA A 210 -11.54 9.66 4.98
N ASP A 211 -12.28 9.17 5.97
CA ASP A 211 -12.13 9.56 7.37
C ASP A 211 -10.90 8.91 8.01
N LEU A 212 -10.67 7.65 7.64
CA LEU A 212 -9.51 6.86 8.01
C LEU A 212 -8.93 6.18 6.76
N PHE A 213 -7.63 6.27 6.60
CA PHE A 213 -6.90 5.66 5.48
C PHE A 213 -5.72 4.88 6.02
N VAL A 214 -5.53 3.63 5.59
CA VAL A 214 -4.42 2.80 6.04
C VAL A 214 -3.53 2.39 4.88
N CYS A 215 -2.20 2.40 5.09
CA CYS A 215 -1.23 1.90 4.12
C CYS A 215 -0.07 1.14 4.79
N SER A 216 0.75 0.48 3.96
CA SER A 216 1.89 -0.35 4.41
C SER A 216 3.13 -0.02 3.60
N PRO A 217 4.15 0.61 4.20
CA PRO A 217 5.38 1.02 3.52
C PRO A 217 6.07 -0.09 2.72
N TYR A 218 6.05 -1.34 3.20
CA TYR A 218 6.70 -2.46 2.50
C TYR A 218 6.08 -2.81 1.12
N LYS A 219 4.91 -2.24 0.78
CA LYS A 219 4.31 -2.33 -0.55
C LYS A 219 4.85 -1.26 -1.52
N PHE A 220 5.48 -0.22 -0.96
CA PHE A 220 6.08 0.88 -1.72
C PHE A 220 7.49 1.19 -1.21
N LEU A 221 8.35 0.16 -1.30
CA LEU A 221 9.81 0.22 -1.13
C LEU A 221 10.30 0.39 0.31
N GLY A 222 9.41 0.44 1.30
CA GLY A 222 9.74 0.71 2.71
C GLY A 222 9.84 -0.55 3.58
N PRO A 223 10.08 -0.36 4.88
CA PRO A 223 10.11 -1.44 5.86
C PRO A 223 8.70 -1.92 6.25
N HIS A 224 8.64 -3.06 6.97
CA HIS A 224 7.40 -3.61 7.49
C HIS A 224 6.87 -2.79 8.66
N CYS A 225 5.90 -1.95 8.40
CA CYS A 225 5.06 -1.28 9.39
C CYS A 225 3.72 -0.90 8.76
N GLY A 226 2.81 -0.35 9.55
CA GLY A 226 1.56 0.24 9.11
C GLY A 226 1.54 1.73 9.39
N VAL A 227 0.84 2.47 8.54
CA VAL A 227 0.55 3.90 8.75
C VAL A 227 -0.94 4.11 8.55
N LEU A 228 -1.58 4.75 9.52
CA LEU A 228 -2.97 5.19 9.40
C LEU A 228 -3.01 6.71 9.38
N ALA A 229 -3.82 7.25 8.50
CA ALA A 229 -4.13 8.68 8.45
C ALA A 229 -5.59 8.91 8.78
N GLY A 230 -5.84 9.96 9.59
CA GLY A 230 -7.17 10.46 9.90
C GLY A 230 -7.12 11.93 10.26
N SER A 231 -8.26 12.65 10.24
CA SER A 231 -8.24 14.02 10.73
C SER A 231 -7.93 14.06 12.22
N PRO A 232 -7.11 15.01 12.71
CA PRO A 232 -6.83 15.14 14.13
C PRO A 232 -8.10 15.29 14.98
N ASP A 233 -9.12 15.95 14.45
CA ASP A 233 -10.41 16.15 15.14
C ASP A 233 -11.13 14.82 15.33
N LEU A 234 -11.25 14.00 14.28
CA LEU A 234 -11.84 12.66 14.40
C LEU A 234 -11.03 11.80 15.39
N LEU A 235 -9.71 11.74 15.21
CA LEU A 235 -8.83 10.98 16.10
C LEU A 235 -8.96 11.42 17.56
N GLY A 236 -9.18 12.71 17.80
CA GLY A 236 -9.41 13.30 19.14
C GLY A 236 -10.70 12.78 19.80
N THR A 237 -11.71 12.38 19.04
CA THR A 237 -12.98 11.82 19.57
C THR A 237 -12.87 10.36 19.98
N LEU A 238 -11.87 9.61 19.45
CA LEU A 238 -11.72 8.18 19.68
C LEU A 238 -10.99 7.91 21.00
N ALA A 239 -11.46 6.95 21.77
CA ALA A 239 -10.90 6.58 23.07
C ALA A 239 -10.23 5.20 22.99
N PRO A 240 -8.92 5.11 22.72
CA PRO A 240 -8.19 3.86 22.70
C PRO A 240 -8.05 3.27 24.12
N ASP A 241 -7.94 1.94 24.20
CA ASP A 241 -7.46 1.30 25.41
C ASP A 241 -5.95 1.44 25.45
N LYS A 242 -5.44 2.18 26.43
CA LYS A 242 -4.03 2.53 26.57
C LYS A 242 -3.57 2.50 28.01
N LEU A 243 -2.25 2.52 28.25
CA LEU A 243 -1.68 2.62 29.58
C LEU A 243 -2.02 3.99 30.20
N VAL A 244 -2.25 4.04 31.50
CA VAL A 244 -2.55 5.27 32.23
C VAL A 244 -1.50 6.38 31.99
N PRO A 245 -0.18 6.11 32.02
CA PRO A 245 0.82 7.15 31.79
C PRO A 245 1.05 7.52 30.33
N SER A 246 0.40 6.80 29.35
CA SER A 246 0.56 7.12 27.91
C SER A 246 -0.06 8.48 27.60
N ALA A 247 0.51 9.19 26.62
CA ALA A 247 0.04 10.50 26.19
C ALA A 247 -1.45 10.45 25.74
N ASP A 248 -2.16 11.55 25.99
CA ASP A 248 -3.53 11.74 25.52
C ASP A 248 -3.60 12.54 24.21
N THR A 249 -2.46 13.07 23.78
CA THR A 249 -2.35 13.82 22.53
C THR A 249 -2.52 12.92 21.31
N VAL A 250 -3.05 13.47 20.24
CA VAL A 250 -3.12 12.83 18.92
C VAL A 250 -1.83 13.17 18.17
N PRO A 251 -1.21 12.20 17.52
CA PRO A 251 -1.58 10.80 17.33
C PRO A 251 -1.03 9.83 18.39
N GLU A 252 -0.22 10.28 19.32
CA GLU A 252 0.51 9.46 20.30
C GLU A 252 -0.40 8.52 21.11
N ARG A 253 -1.65 8.94 21.37
CA ARG A 253 -2.62 8.11 22.11
C ARG A 253 -2.92 6.75 21.48
N PHE A 254 -2.65 6.58 20.19
CA PHE A 254 -2.85 5.33 19.41
C PHE A 254 -1.57 4.53 19.22
N GLU A 255 -0.42 5.05 19.65
CA GLU A 255 0.90 4.44 19.49
C GLU A 255 1.33 3.79 20.81
N PHE A 256 1.20 2.47 20.90
CA PHE A 256 1.40 1.74 22.15
C PHE A 256 2.84 1.28 22.32
N GLY A 257 3.50 1.79 23.37
CA GLY A 257 4.90 1.50 23.69
C GLY A 257 5.90 2.38 22.98
N THR A 258 7.19 2.08 23.16
CA THR A 258 8.28 2.79 22.49
C THR A 258 8.26 2.51 21.00
N LEU A 259 8.35 3.56 20.21
CA LEU A 259 8.33 3.46 18.75
C LEU A 259 9.62 2.83 18.21
N PRO A 260 9.56 2.07 17.11
CA PRO A 260 10.74 1.50 16.43
C PRO A 260 11.37 2.59 15.53
N TYR A 261 12.18 3.46 16.12
CA TYR A 261 12.73 4.64 15.44
C TYR A 261 13.49 4.31 14.16
N GLU A 262 14.22 3.20 14.13
CA GLU A 262 14.92 2.70 12.95
C GLU A 262 13.95 2.36 11.81
N VAL A 263 12.78 1.79 12.13
CA VAL A 263 11.74 1.50 11.14
C VAL A 263 11.10 2.79 10.63
N LEU A 264 10.87 3.76 11.54
CA LEU A 264 10.35 5.08 11.15
C LEU A 264 11.32 5.81 10.20
N ALA A 265 12.63 5.76 10.48
CA ALA A 265 13.65 6.33 9.61
C ALA A 265 13.68 5.66 8.23
N GLY A 266 13.58 4.33 8.18
CA GLY A 266 13.46 3.59 6.92
C GLY A 266 12.18 3.93 6.15
N ALA A 267 11.06 4.07 6.86
CA ALA A 267 9.78 4.46 6.26
C ALA A 267 9.83 5.89 5.70
N THR A 268 10.51 6.82 6.37
CA THR A 268 10.78 8.18 5.88
C THR A 268 11.63 8.13 4.61
N ALA A 269 12.71 7.35 4.62
CA ALA A 269 13.61 7.21 3.47
C ALA A 269 12.90 6.60 2.25
N ALA A 270 11.90 5.74 2.44
CA ALA A 270 11.09 5.21 1.34
C ALA A 270 10.25 6.32 0.68
N VAL A 271 9.65 7.21 1.46
CA VAL A 271 8.90 8.37 0.93
C VAL A 271 9.83 9.33 0.20
N ASP A 272 11.02 9.59 0.76
CA ASP A 272 12.02 10.45 0.12
C ASP A 272 12.53 9.82 -1.20
N PHE A 273 12.74 8.51 -1.22
CA PHE A 273 13.11 7.78 -2.44
C PHE A 273 12.02 7.87 -3.52
N LEU A 274 10.75 7.67 -3.15
CA LEU A 274 9.63 7.88 -4.06
C LEU A 274 9.60 9.31 -4.62
N ALA A 275 9.84 10.32 -3.78
CA ALA A 275 9.88 11.71 -4.19
C ALA A 275 11.05 12.07 -5.13
N ALA A 276 12.11 11.24 -5.13
CA ALA A 276 13.32 11.42 -5.92
C ALA A 276 13.35 10.59 -7.23
N MET A 277 12.28 9.87 -7.57
CA MET A 277 12.23 9.08 -8.81
C MET A 277 11.98 9.92 -10.07
N ASP A 278 11.66 11.22 -9.94
CA ASP A 278 11.47 12.13 -11.07
C ASP A 278 12.82 12.67 -11.55
N PRO A 279 13.27 12.35 -12.77
CA PRO A 279 14.57 12.76 -13.28
C PRO A 279 14.71 14.27 -13.53
N ASP A 280 13.60 15.02 -13.63
CA ASP A 280 13.64 16.46 -13.91
C ASP A 280 13.74 17.32 -12.64
N GLY A 281 13.74 16.71 -11.47
CA GLY A 281 13.93 17.42 -10.19
C GLY A 281 15.39 17.63 -9.81
N GLU A 282 16.33 16.95 -10.47
CA GLU A 282 17.77 17.05 -10.21
C GLU A 282 18.50 17.60 -11.45
N GLU A 283 18.49 18.90 -11.67
CA GLU A 283 19.56 19.54 -12.44
C GLU A 283 20.84 19.53 -11.58
N GLY A 284 21.75 18.64 -11.94
CA GLY A 284 23.17 18.76 -11.68
C GLY A 284 23.64 18.51 -10.23
N HIS A 285 24.08 17.29 -9.95
CA HIS A 285 25.29 17.09 -9.16
C HIS A 285 26.15 15.99 -9.82
N ASP A 286 26.89 16.38 -10.84
CA ASP A 286 28.21 15.79 -11.11
C ASP A 286 29.08 16.12 -9.89
N GLY A 287 29.37 15.15 -9.08
CA GLY A 287 30.20 15.32 -7.90
C GLY A 287 30.76 13.98 -7.45
N ALA A 288 31.69 13.47 -8.26
CA ALA A 288 32.76 12.63 -7.71
C ALA A 288 33.56 13.48 -6.72
N ASP A 289 34.04 12.78 -5.66
CA ASP A 289 34.98 13.19 -4.64
C ASP A 289 34.40 13.77 -3.34
N ALA A 290 34.49 12.94 -2.28
CA ALA A 290 35.45 13.18 -1.21
C ALA A 290 35.10 12.30 0.00
N ALA A 291 35.90 11.30 0.22
CA ALA A 291 36.08 10.70 1.54
C ALA A 291 36.71 11.75 2.46
N GLY A 292 35.94 12.20 3.46
CA GLY A 292 36.40 13.03 4.57
C GLY A 292 35.65 12.64 5.84
N PRO A 293 36.31 12.63 7.04
CA PRO A 293 35.76 12.00 8.23
C PRO A 293 34.61 12.79 8.85
N ALA A 294 33.60 12.02 9.21
CA ALA A 294 32.50 12.23 10.16
C ALA A 294 32.40 13.60 10.86
N GLY A 295 31.61 14.46 10.26
CA GLY A 295 30.84 15.48 10.97
C GLY A 295 29.37 15.24 10.64
N LEU A 296 28.53 15.10 11.67
CA LEU A 296 27.08 14.98 11.55
C LEU A 296 26.53 16.15 10.72
N ARG A 297 26.45 15.97 9.42
CA ARG A 297 25.71 16.91 8.57
C ARG A 297 24.25 16.52 8.62
N GLU A 298 23.44 17.51 8.96
CA GLU A 298 21.98 17.49 8.88
C GLU A 298 21.55 17.03 7.50
N SER A 299 21.03 15.78 7.39
CA SER A 299 20.34 15.32 6.21
C SER A 299 18.89 15.81 6.21
N ALA A 300 18.72 17.13 6.13
CA ALA A 300 17.51 17.69 5.55
C ALA A 300 17.57 17.32 4.07
N GLY A 301 16.56 16.56 3.57
CA GLY A 301 16.48 16.16 2.17
C GLY A 301 16.70 17.38 1.28
N GLN A 302 17.84 17.43 0.60
CA GLN A 302 18.16 18.51 -0.33
C GLN A 302 17.39 18.25 -1.62
N GLY A 303 16.11 18.68 -1.61
CA GLY A 303 15.34 18.85 -2.83
C GLY A 303 15.77 20.16 -3.53
N VAL A 304 15.50 20.27 -4.81
CA VAL A 304 15.63 21.49 -5.59
C VAL A 304 15.06 22.66 -4.76
N PRO A 305 15.80 23.75 -4.56
CA PRO A 305 15.30 24.88 -3.81
C PRO A 305 13.96 25.37 -4.38
N GLY A 306 12.91 25.32 -3.57
CA GLY A 306 11.57 25.80 -3.91
C GLY A 306 10.51 24.73 -4.26
N VAL A 307 10.85 23.43 -4.42
CA VAL A 307 9.86 22.38 -4.72
C VAL A 307 9.60 21.51 -3.47
N SER A 308 8.34 21.47 -3.00
CA SER A 308 7.96 20.67 -1.83
C SER A 308 8.08 19.17 -2.08
N ARG A 309 8.25 18.34 -1.00
CA ARG A 309 8.22 16.88 -1.10
C ARG A 309 6.92 16.39 -1.74
N ARG A 310 5.79 16.98 -1.38
CA ARG A 310 4.47 16.65 -1.96
C ARG A 310 4.45 16.85 -3.47
N GLU A 311 5.02 17.93 -3.98
CA GLU A 311 5.08 18.17 -5.42
C GLU A 311 6.01 17.21 -6.14
N ARG A 312 7.18 16.89 -5.56
CA ARG A 312 8.07 15.85 -6.10
C ARG A 312 7.39 14.49 -6.15
N LEU A 313 6.68 14.09 -5.08
CA LEU A 313 5.87 12.86 -5.06
C LEU A 313 4.83 12.85 -6.18
N ARG A 314 4.15 13.97 -6.42
CA ARG A 314 3.17 14.09 -7.50
C ARG A 314 3.80 13.83 -8.87
N ARG A 315 4.98 14.39 -9.13
CA ARG A 315 5.70 14.20 -10.40
C ARG A 315 6.16 12.75 -10.54
N SER A 316 6.86 12.23 -9.55
CA SER A 316 7.38 10.86 -9.55
C SER A 316 6.28 9.82 -9.73
N LEU A 317 5.18 9.92 -8.99
CA LEU A 317 4.07 8.97 -9.10
C LEU A 317 3.28 9.10 -10.41
N ARG A 318 3.28 10.28 -11.04
CA ARG A 318 2.74 10.43 -12.41
C ARG A 318 3.61 9.71 -13.44
N SER A 319 4.92 9.88 -13.36
CA SER A 319 5.88 9.21 -14.24
C SER A 319 5.87 7.70 -14.02
N LEU A 320 5.79 7.26 -12.77
CA LEU A 320 5.62 5.84 -12.41
C LEU A 320 4.34 5.26 -13.01
N HIS A 321 3.22 5.95 -12.87
CA HIS A 321 1.95 5.50 -13.45
C HIS A 321 2.02 5.30 -14.95
N ALA A 322 2.67 6.22 -15.68
CA ALA A 322 2.86 6.08 -17.12
C ALA A 322 3.72 4.85 -17.48
N HIS A 323 4.83 4.64 -16.75
CA HIS A 323 5.70 3.49 -16.90
C HIS A 323 4.97 2.17 -16.65
N GLU A 324 4.31 2.05 -15.51
CA GLU A 324 3.55 0.86 -15.12
C GLU A 324 2.40 0.56 -16.08
N THR A 325 1.74 1.61 -16.61
CA THR A 325 0.66 1.44 -17.60
C THR A 325 1.20 0.85 -18.91
N ALA A 326 2.35 1.31 -19.37
CA ALA A 326 2.99 0.78 -20.59
C ALA A 326 3.41 -0.70 -20.40
N LEU A 327 4.02 -1.04 -19.27
CA LEU A 327 4.41 -2.43 -18.96
C LEU A 327 3.19 -3.33 -18.78
N ARG A 328 2.14 -2.86 -18.13
CA ARG A 328 0.88 -3.59 -17.99
C ARG A 328 0.29 -3.92 -19.37
N ALA A 329 0.20 -2.94 -20.26
CA ALA A 329 -0.30 -3.14 -21.63
C ALA A 329 0.52 -4.22 -22.36
N ARG A 330 1.87 -4.15 -22.29
CA ARG A 330 2.75 -5.19 -22.86
C ARG A 330 2.45 -6.57 -22.27
N THR A 331 2.28 -6.66 -20.96
CA THR A 331 1.97 -7.92 -20.26
C THR A 331 0.62 -8.47 -20.72
N GLU A 332 -0.42 -7.64 -20.78
CA GLU A 332 -1.76 -8.04 -21.21
C GLU A 332 -1.79 -8.49 -22.68
N ASP A 333 -1.06 -7.80 -23.55
CA ASP A 333 -0.95 -8.19 -24.98
C ASP A 333 -0.25 -9.55 -25.12
N GLY A 334 0.84 -9.76 -24.36
CA GLY A 334 1.54 -11.04 -24.35
C GLY A 334 0.69 -12.19 -23.79
N LEU A 335 -0.05 -11.95 -22.70
CA LEU A 335 -0.96 -12.94 -22.14
C LEU A 335 -2.10 -13.28 -23.11
N ARG A 336 -2.64 -12.29 -23.82
CA ARG A 336 -3.66 -12.48 -24.84
C ARG A 336 -3.15 -13.34 -26.02
N ALA A 337 -1.87 -13.20 -26.37
CA ALA A 337 -1.24 -14.01 -27.40
C ALA A 337 -1.08 -15.50 -27.03
N LEU A 338 -1.18 -15.84 -25.72
CA LEU A 338 -1.21 -17.23 -25.25
C LEU A 338 -2.58 -17.91 -25.46
N GLY A 339 -3.59 -17.16 -25.94
CA GLY A 339 -4.92 -17.68 -26.27
C GLY A 339 -5.71 -18.15 -25.04
N ASP A 340 -6.63 -19.10 -25.28
CA ASP A 340 -7.56 -19.58 -24.26
C ASP A 340 -6.91 -20.35 -23.10
N ALA A 341 -5.61 -20.66 -23.23
CA ALA A 341 -4.85 -21.31 -22.16
C ALA A 341 -4.68 -20.42 -20.92
N VAL A 342 -4.89 -19.10 -21.05
CA VAL A 342 -4.78 -18.14 -19.95
C VAL A 342 -6.05 -17.28 -19.86
N THR A 343 -6.71 -17.32 -18.71
CA THR A 343 -7.84 -16.42 -18.43
C THR A 343 -7.42 -15.35 -17.44
N VAL A 344 -7.43 -14.09 -17.88
CA VAL A 344 -7.16 -12.92 -17.02
C VAL A 344 -8.46 -12.43 -16.38
N HIS A 345 -8.49 -12.38 -15.04
CA HIS A 345 -9.65 -11.95 -14.25
C HIS A 345 -9.67 -10.45 -13.93
N SER A 346 -8.55 -9.75 -14.13
CA SER A 346 -8.39 -8.31 -13.95
C SER A 346 -9.00 -7.56 -15.13
N LYS A 347 -10.29 -7.19 -15.04
CA LYS A 347 -11.09 -6.67 -16.17
C LYS A 347 -11.42 -5.18 -16.05
N ALA A 348 -11.30 -4.58 -14.87
CA ALA A 348 -11.67 -3.19 -14.64
C ALA A 348 -10.88 -2.27 -15.58
N PRO A 349 -11.52 -1.25 -16.20
CA PRO A 349 -10.83 -0.31 -17.09
C PRO A 349 -9.78 0.50 -16.31
N GLU A 350 -10.14 0.99 -15.12
CA GLU A 350 -9.23 1.67 -14.21
C GLU A 350 -8.68 0.67 -13.20
N ARG A 351 -7.36 0.43 -13.26
CA ARG A 351 -6.70 -0.52 -12.36
C ARG A 351 -5.21 -0.24 -12.17
N THR A 352 -4.66 -0.79 -11.10
CA THR A 352 -3.22 -0.89 -10.87
C THR A 352 -2.60 -1.94 -11.80
N PRO A 353 -1.27 -2.03 -11.92
CA PRO A 353 -0.61 -3.01 -12.78
C PRO A 353 -0.57 -4.41 -12.13
N THR A 354 -1.70 -4.86 -11.60
CA THR A 354 -1.86 -6.18 -10.96
C THR A 354 -2.85 -7.01 -11.75
N LEU A 355 -2.41 -8.23 -12.11
CA LEU A 355 -3.16 -9.17 -12.91
C LEU A 355 -3.31 -10.48 -12.16
N LEU A 356 -4.55 -10.97 -12.05
CA LEU A 356 -4.89 -12.29 -11.57
C LEU A 356 -5.28 -13.16 -12.75
N MET A 357 -4.73 -14.36 -12.82
CA MET A 357 -5.01 -15.27 -13.93
C MET A 357 -5.14 -16.72 -13.49
N THR A 358 -5.91 -17.47 -14.26
CA THR A 358 -6.00 -18.93 -14.21
C THR A 358 -5.47 -19.52 -15.49
N LEU A 359 -4.97 -20.76 -15.42
CA LEU A 359 -4.39 -21.49 -16.54
C LEU A 359 -5.27 -22.71 -16.80
N GLU A 360 -5.78 -22.84 -18.04
CA GLU A 360 -6.73 -23.87 -18.38
C GLU A 360 -6.13 -25.27 -18.20
N GLY A 361 -6.79 -26.10 -17.36
CA GLY A 361 -6.35 -27.46 -17.04
C GLY A 361 -5.00 -27.57 -16.30
N ARG A 362 -4.44 -26.46 -15.76
CA ARG A 362 -3.11 -26.45 -15.14
C ARG A 362 -3.16 -25.85 -13.72
N ASP A 363 -2.33 -26.38 -12.84
CA ASP A 363 -2.18 -25.87 -11.47
C ASP A 363 -1.30 -24.60 -11.47
N ALA A 364 -1.79 -23.54 -10.85
CA ALA A 364 -1.05 -22.27 -10.71
C ALA A 364 0.22 -22.41 -9.85
N ARG A 365 0.29 -23.37 -8.90
CA ARG A 365 1.51 -23.64 -8.11
C ARG A 365 2.59 -24.31 -8.97
N GLU A 366 2.21 -25.18 -9.91
CA GLU A 366 3.16 -25.76 -10.87
C GLU A 366 3.72 -24.67 -11.78
N ALA A 367 2.87 -23.74 -12.24
CA ALA A 367 3.31 -22.57 -13.01
C ALA A 367 4.27 -21.70 -12.18
N GLN A 368 3.95 -21.41 -10.92
CA GLN A 368 4.83 -20.69 -9.99
C GLN A 368 6.19 -21.38 -9.87
N ALA A 369 6.22 -22.69 -9.66
CA ALA A 369 7.46 -23.46 -9.53
C ALA A 369 8.29 -23.43 -10.83
N HIS A 370 7.63 -23.56 -11.98
CA HIS A 370 8.27 -23.49 -13.29
C HIS A 370 8.89 -22.14 -13.59
N LEU A 371 8.20 -21.06 -13.24
CA LEU A 371 8.67 -19.67 -13.35
C LEU A 371 9.84 -19.42 -12.40
N ALA A 372 9.72 -19.84 -11.15
CA ALA A 372 10.78 -19.68 -10.14
C ALA A 372 12.09 -20.37 -10.56
N ALA A 373 12.03 -21.56 -11.17
CA ALA A 373 13.19 -22.26 -11.73
C ALA A 373 13.89 -21.48 -12.86
N ARG A 374 13.24 -20.46 -13.43
CA ARG A 374 13.74 -19.55 -14.47
C ARG A 374 14.07 -18.15 -13.93
N GLY A 375 14.07 -17.98 -12.61
CA GLY A 375 14.35 -16.70 -11.96
C GLY A 375 13.21 -15.69 -12.12
N VAL A 376 11.97 -16.14 -12.33
CA VAL A 376 10.78 -15.29 -12.39
C VAL A 376 9.93 -15.56 -11.16
N VAL A 377 9.71 -14.54 -10.33
CA VAL A 377 8.95 -14.63 -9.07
C VAL A 377 7.53 -14.16 -9.30
N ALA A 378 6.60 -15.09 -9.51
CA ALA A 378 5.17 -14.82 -9.68
C ALA A 378 4.38 -15.79 -8.77
N PRO A 379 3.77 -15.31 -7.67
CA PRO A 379 3.16 -16.18 -6.67
C PRO A 379 1.78 -16.71 -7.09
N ALA A 380 1.43 -17.90 -6.58
CA ALA A 380 0.11 -18.50 -6.70
C ALA A 380 -0.59 -18.61 -5.33
N GLY A 381 -1.88 -18.31 -5.28
CA GLY A 381 -2.70 -18.37 -4.05
C GLY A 381 -3.98 -17.58 -4.18
N SER A 382 -4.64 -17.35 -3.04
CA SER A 382 -5.81 -16.44 -2.90
C SER A 382 -5.49 -15.08 -2.26
N PHE A 383 -4.26 -14.89 -1.77
CA PHE A 383 -3.68 -13.60 -1.36
C PHE A 383 -4.51 -12.86 -0.30
N TYR A 384 -5.12 -13.59 0.62
CA TYR A 384 -6.05 -13.05 1.63
C TYR A 384 -7.25 -12.28 1.03
N ALA A 385 -7.59 -12.50 -0.24
CA ALA A 385 -8.76 -11.92 -0.90
C ALA A 385 -9.95 -12.91 -0.86
N HIS A 386 -10.25 -13.46 0.30
CA HIS A 386 -11.26 -14.51 0.51
C HIS A 386 -12.61 -14.18 -0.14
N GLU A 387 -13.10 -12.96 0.09
CA GLU A 387 -14.40 -12.53 -0.42
C GLU A 387 -14.41 -12.41 -1.96
N VAL A 388 -13.29 -11.97 -2.57
CA VAL A 388 -13.13 -11.90 -4.05
C VAL A 388 -13.24 -13.29 -4.66
N PHE A 389 -12.47 -14.25 -4.11
CA PHE A 389 -12.45 -15.62 -4.61
C PHE A 389 -13.81 -16.29 -4.47
N ALA A 390 -14.49 -16.09 -3.35
CA ALA A 390 -15.83 -16.61 -3.12
C ALA A 390 -16.88 -15.98 -4.07
N ALA A 391 -16.89 -14.65 -4.22
CA ALA A 391 -17.86 -13.92 -5.03
C ALA A 391 -17.73 -14.24 -6.52
N LEU A 392 -16.49 -14.32 -7.03
CA LEU A 392 -16.22 -14.60 -8.44
C LEU A 392 -16.02 -16.09 -8.73
N LYS A 393 -16.11 -16.95 -7.71
CA LYS A 393 -15.89 -18.42 -7.83
C LYS A 393 -14.55 -18.77 -8.50
N LEU A 394 -13.50 -18.04 -8.09
CA LEU A 394 -12.17 -18.24 -8.68
C LEU A 394 -11.50 -19.49 -8.12
N PRO A 395 -10.71 -20.21 -8.93
CA PRO A 395 -9.87 -21.29 -8.44
C PRO A 395 -8.84 -20.78 -7.42
N ASP A 396 -8.64 -21.53 -6.32
CA ASP A 396 -7.56 -21.31 -5.36
C ASP A 396 -6.65 -22.54 -5.36
N PRO A 397 -5.40 -22.41 -5.86
CA PRO A 397 -4.69 -21.18 -6.18
C PRO A 397 -4.94 -20.61 -7.59
N SER A 398 -4.82 -19.29 -7.72
CA SER A 398 -4.67 -18.56 -8.98
C SER A 398 -3.29 -17.90 -9.03
N LEU A 399 -2.75 -17.66 -10.24
CA LEU A 399 -1.47 -16.98 -10.42
C LEU A 399 -1.67 -15.46 -10.38
N ARG A 400 -0.85 -14.73 -9.62
CA ARG A 400 -0.87 -13.27 -9.58
C ARG A 400 0.44 -12.70 -10.07
N VAL A 401 0.34 -11.70 -10.94
CA VAL A 401 1.45 -10.89 -11.45
C VAL A 401 1.19 -9.44 -11.10
N GLY A 402 2.14 -8.78 -10.46
CA GLY A 402 2.05 -7.35 -10.17
C GLY A 402 3.38 -6.68 -10.41
N LEU A 403 3.34 -5.57 -11.15
CA LEU A 403 4.52 -4.76 -11.44
C LEU A 403 4.85 -3.85 -10.27
N ALA A 404 6.11 -3.48 -10.19
CA ALA A 404 6.68 -2.53 -9.24
C ALA A 404 7.57 -1.54 -10.00
N PRO A 405 7.99 -0.42 -9.40
CA PRO A 405 8.75 0.63 -10.11
C PRO A 405 10.00 0.14 -10.85
N TYR A 406 10.60 -0.93 -10.37
CA TYR A 406 11.84 -1.50 -10.90
C TYR A 406 11.65 -2.53 -12.02
N ASN A 407 10.42 -2.93 -12.37
CA ASN A 407 10.22 -3.82 -13.51
C ASN A 407 10.47 -3.10 -14.83
N ASP A 408 10.97 -3.85 -15.81
CA ASP A 408 11.21 -3.38 -17.17
C ASP A 408 10.62 -4.34 -18.23
N ALA A 409 10.84 -4.02 -19.50
CA ALA A 409 10.32 -4.82 -20.60
C ALA A 409 10.94 -6.23 -20.67
N GLU A 410 12.22 -6.37 -20.28
CA GLU A 410 12.91 -7.68 -20.25
C GLU A 410 12.30 -8.60 -19.18
N ASP A 411 11.98 -8.05 -18.00
CA ASP A 411 11.27 -8.79 -16.96
C ASP A 411 9.94 -9.35 -17.51
N VAL A 412 9.15 -8.53 -18.24
CA VAL A 412 7.89 -8.93 -18.83
C VAL A 412 8.09 -10.04 -19.89
N ASP A 413 9.11 -9.92 -20.74
CA ASP A 413 9.43 -10.92 -21.74
C ASP A 413 9.79 -12.26 -21.09
N ARG A 414 10.60 -12.25 -20.03
CA ARG A 414 10.94 -13.43 -19.24
C ARG A 414 9.71 -14.13 -18.63
N LEU A 415 8.76 -13.33 -18.13
CA LEU A 415 7.49 -13.85 -17.61
C LEU A 415 6.70 -14.55 -18.71
N LEU A 416 6.52 -13.90 -19.86
CA LEU A 416 5.73 -14.42 -20.99
C LEU A 416 6.37 -15.66 -21.60
N ASP A 417 7.69 -15.68 -21.78
CA ASP A 417 8.45 -16.85 -22.25
C ASP A 417 8.32 -18.02 -21.27
N GLY A 418 8.41 -17.74 -19.97
CA GLY A 418 8.24 -18.72 -18.91
C GLY A 418 6.84 -19.34 -18.93
N LEU A 419 5.79 -18.55 -19.03
CA LEU A 419 4.41 -19.02 -19.14
C LEU A 419 4.18 -19.81 -20.43
N SER A 420 4.65 -19.29 -21.57
CA SER A 420 4.57 -20.00 -22.86
C SER A 420 5.28 -21.35 -22.82
N SER A 421 6.46 -21.40 -22.19
CA SER A 421 7.19 -22.67 -21.98
C SER A 421 6.41 -23.64 -21.10
N PHE A 422 5.83 -23.15 -19.98
CA PHE A 422 5.03 -23.97 -19.07
C PHE A 422 3.82 -24.59 -19.76
N LEU A 423 3.09 -23.80 -20.53
CA LEU A 423 1.89 -24.25 -21.24
C LEU A 423 2.18 -25.30 -22.33
N ARG A 424 3.40 -25.33 -22.89
CA ARG A 424 3.85 -26.34 -23.85
C ARG A 424 4.37 -27.64 -23.23
N THR A 425 4.68 -27.65 -21.92
CA THR A 425 5.07 -28.92 -21.28
C THR A 425 3.88 -29.88 -21.23
N ALA A 426 4.08 -31.12 -21.64
CA ALA A 426 3.05 -32.13 -21.54
C ALA A 426 2.61 -32.34 -20.10
N VAL A 427 1.31 -32.57 -19.88
CA VAL A 427 0.73 -32.93 -18.59
C VAL A 427 1.20 -34.30 -18.18
#